data_a0b206e9a7f319bfd6f5f3b945ccc612
#
_entry.id   a0b206e9a7f319bfd6f5f3b945ccc612
#
_cell.length_a   1.000
_cell.length_b   1.000
_cell.length_c   1.000
_cell.angle_alpha   90.00
_cell.angle_beta   90.00
_cell.angle_gamma   90.00
#
_symmetry.space_group_name_H-M   'P 1'
#
loop_
_entity.id
_entity.type
_entity.pdbx_description
1 polymer ?
#
loop_
_entity_poly.entity_id
_entity_poly.type
_entity_poly.pdbx_seq_one_letter_code
_entity_poly.pdbx_strand_id
1 'polypeptide(L)'
;MTGKDWKLYSDEFNHYWNQNLDFVLGSNSFFGYEFLFKEIYGWEFSETNCIYEMWGCKLESDHVVVDLGANVGFFTHLAAKKCKEVIAIDGGYEVFSCLVENTKEHENVKYLNASILGKSLEATHLWSPKHNPLYLQMENVFKIFNLEKIDFLKCDIEGGEYDLLLNLDESILNKINKIAVETHDPARNENFFIPGKVRHSFYWDVNNNGEYQTMFYFVNQQ
;
A
#
# COMPACT_ATOMS: atom_id res chain seq x y z
N MET A 1 -2.03 -8.66 23.83
CA MET A 1 -2.06 -7.35 24.56
C MET A 1 -3.21 -7.34 25.55
N THR A 2 -3.02 -6.79 26.73
CA THR A 2 -4.09 -6.67 27.74
C THR A 2 -4.94 -5.42 27.44
N GLY A 3 -6.19 -5.36 27.91
CA GLY A 3 -7.05 -4.20 27.66
C GLY A 3 -6.52 -2.85 28.18
N LYS A 4 -5.50 -2.86 29.08
CA LYS A 4 -4.80 -1.66 29.54
C LYS A 4 -3.83 -1.13 28.48
N ASP A 5 -3.18 -2.02 27.77
CA ASP A 5 -2.16 -1.67 26.75
C ASP A 5 -2.82 -0.97 25.54
N TRP A 6 -4.01 -1.42 25.16
CA TRP A 6 -4.79 -0.79 24.10
C TRP A 6 -5.24 0.63 24.44
N LYS A 7 -5.64 0.88 25.68
CA LYS A 7 -6.07 2.23 26.09
C LYS A 7 -4.89 3.21 26.09
N LEU A 8 -3.73 2.79 26.59
CA LEU A 8 -2.53 3.61 26.58
C LEU A 8 -2.10 3.94 25.16
N TYR A 9 -2.10 2.92 24.29
CA TYR A 9 -1.75 3.08 22.89
C TYR A 9 -2.72 4.03 22.15
N SER A 10 -4.01 3.90 22.37
CA SER A 10 -5.03 4.78 21.79
C SER A 10 -4.84 6.25 22.22
N ASP A 11 -4.48 6.48 23.48
CA ASP A 11 -4.19 7.82 24.00
C ASP A 11 -2.93 8.42 23.36
N GLU A 12 -1.85 7.63 23.19
CA GLU A 12 -0.62 8.04 22.51
C GLU A 12 -0.85 8.30 21.02
N PHE A 13 -1.60 7.44 20.34
CA PHE A 13 -1.98 7.62 18.94
C PHE A 13 -2.78 8.91 18.74
N ASN A 14 -3.81 9.15 19.56
CA ASN A 14 -4.59 10.38 19.50
C ASN A 14 -3.75 11.63 19.75
N HIS A 15 -2.78 11.54 20.66
CA HIS A 15 -1.88 12.63 20.95
C HIS A 15 -0.98 12.94 19.75
N TYR A 16 -0.39 11.92 19.13
CA TYR A 16 0.45 12.08 17.93
C TYR A 16 -0.37 12.59 16.75
N TRP A 17 -1.54 12.00 16.51
CA TRP A 17 -2.47 12.40 15.45
C TRP A 17 -2.81 13.88 15.51
N ASN A 18 -3.27 14.33 16.67
CA ASN A 18 -3.70 15.72 16.86
C ASN A 18 -2.54 16.74 16.76
N GLN A 19 -1.29 16.31 16.96
CA GLN A 19 -0.13 17.19 16.92
C GLN A 19 0.59 17.22 15.58
N ASN A 20 0.58 16.10 14.85
CA ASN A 20 1.48 15.90 13.70
C ASN A 20 0.74 15.65 12.39
N LEU A 21 -0.52 15.21 12.43
CA LEU A 21 -1.31 14.84 11.27
C LEU A 21 -2.74 15.36 11.41
N ASP A 22 -3.19 16.12 10.45
CA ASP A 22 -4.58 16.60 10.34
C ASP A 22 -5.29 15.85 9.20
N PHE A 23 -5.30 14.50 9.31
CA PHE A 23 -5.86 13.65 8.26
C PHE A 23 -7.37 13.52 8.37
N VAL A 24 -8.03 13.69 7.24
CA VAL A 24 -9.46 13.40 7.09
C VAL A 24 -9.64 11.89 6.94
N LEU A 25 -10.43 11.31 7.83
CA LEU A 25 -10.83 9.90 7.80
C LEU A 25 -12.25 9.81 7.26
N GLY A 26 -12.48 8.88 6.36
CA GLY A 26 -13.82 8.59 5.84
C GLY A 26 -14.78 8.04 6.90
N SER A 27 -15.88 7.46 6.45
CA SER A 27 -16.93 6.90 7.33
C SER A 27 -16.53 5.63 8.10
N ASN A 28 -15.33 5.08 7.85
CA ASN A 28 -14.83 3.89 8.52
C ASN A 28 -14.51 4.15 10.00
N SER A 29 -14.55 3.09 10.80
CA SER A 29 -14.28 3.22 12.22
C SER A 29 -12.83 3.66 12.48
N PHE A 30 -12.64 4.55 13.44
CA PHE A 30 -11.34 5.04 13.89
C PHE A 30 -10.32 3.92 14.17
N PHE A 31 -10.77 2.78 14.72
CA PHE A 31 -9.91 1.63 15.00
C PHE A 31 -9.20 1.03 13.78
N GLY A 32 -9.84 1.01 12.61
CA GLY A 32 -9.20 0.52 11.39
C GLY A 32 -8.04 1.42 10.95
N TYR A 33 -8.21 2.72 11.06
CA TYR A 33 -7.17 3.68 10.69
C TYR A 33 -6.00 3.72 11.68
N GLU A 34 -6.24 3.49 12.95
CA GLU A 34 -5.17 3.33 13.96
C GLU A 34 -4.23 2.18 13.60
N PHE A 35 -4.80 1.07 13.12
CA PHE A 35 -4.03 -0.08 12.68
C PHE A 35 -3.17 0.24 11.43
N LEU A 36 -3.79 0.78 10.38
CA LEU A 36 -3.10 1.21 9.16
C LEU A 36 -2.00 2.24 9.43
N PHE A 37 -2.28 3.20 10.30
CA PHE A 37 -1.28 4.19 10.69
C PHE A 37 -0.05 3.54 11.34
N LYS A 38 -0.26 2.54 12.17
CA LYS A 38 0.79 1.79 12.86
C LYS A 38 1.66 0.97 11.90
N GLU A 39 1.11 0.46 10.81
CA GLU A 39 1.87 -0.23 9.76
C GLU A 39 2.85 0.73 9.08
N ILE A 40 2.47 1.98 8.91
CA ILE A 40 3.29 2.99 8.25
C ILE A 40 4.31 3.63 9.19
N TYR A 41 3.90 3.98 10.41
CA TYR A 41 4.73 4.74 11.34
C TYR A 41 5.29 3.91 12.51
N GLY A 42 4.91 2.64 12.60
CA GLY A 42 5.32 1.72 13.66
C GLY A 42 4.72 2.08 15.03
N TRP A 43 5.11 1.31 16.04
CA TRP A 43 4.65 1.52 17.42
C TRP A 43 5.21 2.79 18.08
N GLU A 44 6.34 3.27 17.59
CA GLU A 44 7.01 4.47 18.08
C GLU A 44 6.63 5.73 17.32
N PHE A 45 5.63 5.62 16.41
CA PHE A 45 5.17 6.70 15.55
C PHE A 45 6.35 7.41 14.83
N SER A 46 7.26 6.60 14.29
CA SER A 46 8.46 7.07 13.60
C SER A 46 8.39 6.79 12.10
N GLU A 47 8.67 7.79 11.28
CA GLU A 47 8.77 7.65 9.82
C GLU A 47 9.88 6.67 9.35
N THR A 48 10.65 6.10 10.28
CA THR A 48 11.70 5.12 10.00
C THR A 48 11.24 3.67 10.14
N ASN A 49 10.05 3.42 10.66
CA ASN A 49 9.55 2.09 11.01
C ASN A 49 8.44 1.58 10.08
N CYS A 50 8.36 2.11 8.87
CA CYS A 50 7.35 1.70 7.89
C CYS A 50 7.52 0.22 7.51
N ILE A 51 6.45 -0.56 7.66
CA ILE A 51 6.44 -1.98 7.34
C ILE A 51 6.75 -2.26 5.87
N TYR A 52 6.42 -1.33 4.96
CA TYR A 52 6.72 -1.46 3.53
C TYR A 52 8.20 -1.20 3.21
N GLU A 53 8.99 -0.61 4.12
CA GLU A 53 10.40 -0.27 3.91
C GLU A 53 11.39 -1.29 4.50
N MET A 54 11.12 -2.59 4.39
CA MET A 54 11.97 -3.66 4.92
C MET A 54 12.73 -4.41 3.81
N TRP A 55 13.72 -5.18 4.18
CA TRP A 55 14.41 -6.16 3.34
C TRP A 55 14.90 -5.63 1.97
N GLY A 56 15.43 -4.41 1.95
CA GLY A 56 15.93 -3.76 0.74
C GLY A 56 14.89 -2.95 -0.03
N CYS A 57 13.61 -3.04 0.33
CA CYS A 57 12.55 -2.18 -0.17
C CYS A 57 12.57 -0.83 0.56
N LYS A 58 13.55 0.02 0.27
CA LYS A 58 13.64 1.36 0.87
C LYS A 58 13.24 2.44 -0.12
N LEU A 59 12.56 3.45 0.40
CA LEU A 59 12.26 4.69 -0.32
C LEU A 59 13.53 5.54 -0.43
N GLU A 60 13.77 6.12 -1.61
CA GLU A 60 14.94 6.95 -1.89
C GLU A 60 14.52 8.22 -2.64
N SER A 61 15.30 9.28 -2.53
CA SER A 61 14.89 10.63 -2.95
C SER A 61 14.70 10.81 -4.46
N ASP A 62 15.25 9.93 -5.27
CA ASP A 62 15.09 9.93 -6.74
C ASP A 62 14.03 8.94 -7.25
N HIS A 63 13.37 8.21 -6.34
CA HIS A 63 12.38 7.21 -6.71
C HIS A 63 11.10 7.79 -7.28
N VAL A 64 10.56 7.09 -8.28
CA VAL A 64 9.16 7.12 -8.69
C VAL A 64 8.45 5.98 -8.01
N VAL A 65 7.49 6.32 -7.16
CA VAL A 65 6.72 5.39 -6.33
C VAL A 65 5.32 5.24 -6.87
N VAL A 66 4.81 4.01 -6.91
CA VAL A 66 3.39 3.73 -7.14
C VAL A 66 2.81 3.08 -5.89
N ASP A 67 1.77 3.68 -5.34
CA ASP A 67 1.03 3.24 -4.17
C ASP A 67 -0.33 2.70 -4.62
N LEU A 68 -0.45 1.37 -4.73
CA LEU A 68 -1.70 0.70 -5.05
C LEU A 68 -2.44 0.34 -3.76
N GLY A 69 -3.71 0.74 -3.67
CA GLY A 69 -4.49 0.69 -2.44
C GLY A 69 -4.02 1.77 -1.46
N ALA A 70 -3.95 3.01 -1.95
CA ALA A 70 -3.41 4.12 -1.18
C ALA A 70 -4.28 4.51 0.03
N ASN A 71 -5.53 4.01 0.08
CA ASN A 71 -6.47 4.25 1.16
C ASN A 71 -6.60 5.75 1.47
N VAL A 72 -6.53 6.18 2.72
CA VAL A 72 -6.59 7.59 3.13
C VAL A 72 -5.26 8.35 3.00
N GLY A 73 -4.19 7.70 2.51
CA GLY A 73 -2.94 8.35 2.11
C GLY A 73 -1.80 8.31 3.12
N PHE A 74 -1.82 7.44 4.13
CA PHE A 74 -0.74 7.37 5.11
C PHE A 74 0.62 7.05 4.47
N PHE A 75 0.68 5.99 3.64
CA PHE A 75 1.92 5.64 2.94
C PHE A 75 2.26 6.69 1.88
N THR A 76 1.27 7.16 1.12
CA THR A 76 1.44 8.25 0.14
C THR A 76 2.10 9.48 0.77
N HIS A 77 1.61 9.93 1.95
CA HIS A 77 2.16 11.08 2.67
C HIS A 77 3.63 10.84 3.08
N LEU A 78 3.93 9.65 3.63
CA LEU A 78 5.30 9.27 3.97
C LEU A 78 6.22 9.26 2.75
N ALA A 79 5.78 8.62 1.66
CA ALA A 79 6.54 8.52 0.42
C ALA A 79 6.76 9.88 -0.25
N ALA A 80 5.77 10.76 -0.22
CA ALA A 80 5.86 12.11 -0.78
C ALA A 80 6.95 12.96 -0.13
N LYS A 81 7.20 12.78 1.17
CA LYS A 81 8.28 13.46 1.89
C LYS A 81 9.68 12.95 1.51
N LYS A 82 9.77 11.70 1.05
CA LYS A 82 11.05 11.01 0.83
C LYS A 82 11.45 10.92 -0.64
N CYS A 83 10.49 10.91 -1.56
CA CYS A 83 10.69 10.50 -2.94
C CYS A 83 10.47 11.63 -3.94
N LYS A 84 10.95 11.42 -5.16
CA LYS A 84 10.82 12.36 -6.27
C LYS A 84 9.37 12.52 -6.72
N GLU A 85 8.65 11.42 -6.86
CA GLU A 85 7.26 11.40 -7.35
C GLU A 85 6.51 10.21 -6.74
N VAL A 86 5.25 10.43 -6.39
CA VAL A 86 4.34 9.39 -5.91
C VAL A 86 3.08 9.38 -6.75
N ILE A 87 2.68 8.20 -7.22
CA ILE A 87 1.43 7.98 -7.92
C ILE A 87 0.54 7.17 -6.99
N ALA A 88 -0.47 7.82 -6.43
CA ALA A 88 -1.39 7.24 -5.47
C ALA A 88 -2.69 6.80 -6.15
N ILE A 89 -3.02 5.52 -6.00
CA ILE A 89 -4.13 4.87 -6.70
C ILE A 89 -5.02 4.15 -5.68
N ASP A 90 -6.31 4.49 -5.70
CA ASP A 90 -7.32 3.79 -4.91
C ASP A 90 -8.66 3.74 -5.66
N GLY A 91 -9.35 2.59 -5.56
CA GLY A 91 -10.64 2.36 -6.23
C GLY A 91 -11.85 2.85 -5.41
N GLY A 92 -11.69 3.04 -4.11
CA GLY A 92 -12.75 3.46 -3.21
C GLY A 92 -12.98 4.98 -3.26
N TYR A 93 -14.13 5.43 -3.76
CA TYR A 93 -14.39 6.86 -3.93
C TYR A 93 -14.27 7.68 -2.63
N GLU A 94 -14.79 7.17 -1.52
CA GLU A 94 -14.77 7.88 -0.23
C GLU A 94 -13.34 8.01 0.30
N VAL A 95 -12.59 6.91 0.32
CA VAL A 95 -11.18 6.91 0.79
C VAL A 95 -10.28 7.69 -0.17
N PHE A 96 -10.53 7.63 -1.48
CA PHE A 96 -9.81 8.42 -2.47
C PHE A 96 -9.98 9.93 -2.25
N SER A 97 -11.18 10.37 -1.86
CA SER A 97 -11.42 11.78 -1.53
C SER A 97 -10.62 12.20 -0.29
N CYS A 98 -10.51 11.33 0.71
CA CYS A 98 -9.66 11.55 1.88
C CYS A 98 -8.17 11.55 1.50
N LEU A 99 -7.72 10.61 0.66
CA LEU A 99 -6.36 10.55 0.13
C LEU A 99 -5.94 11.89 -0.49
N VAL A 100 -6.75 12.41 -1.41
CA VAL A 100 -6.46 13.69 -2.06
C VAL A 100 -6.38 14.83 -1.05
N GLU A 101 -7.34 14.94 -0.14
CA GLU A 101 -7.35 15.99 0.89
C GLU A 101 -6.14 15.90 1.81
N ASN A 102 -5.78 14.69 2.25
CA ASN A 102 -4.69 14.45 3.18
C ASN A 102 -3.29 14.67 2.60
N THR A 103 -3.17 14.64 1.27
CA THR A 103 -1.86 14.71 0.60
C THR A 103 -1.74 15.86 -0.40
N LYS A 104 -2.74 16.72 -0.51
CA LYS A 104 -2.81 17.85 -1.47
C LYS A 104 -1.68 18.88 -1.35
N GLU A 105 -1.03 18.95 -0.19
CA GLU A 105 0.11 19.87 0.04
C GLU A 105 1.41 19.36 -0.62
N HIS A 106 1.45 18.09 -1.03
CA HIS A 106 2.60 17.49 -1.70
C HIS A 106 2.49 17.65 -3.21
N GLU A 107 3.24 18.59 -3.78
CA GLU A 107 3.24 18.88 -5.23
C GLU A 107 3.73 17.71 -6.09
N ASN A 108 4.44 16.74 -5.49
CA ASN A 108 4.96 15.55 -6.14
C ASN A 108 4.02 14.34 -6.12
N VAL A 109 2.78 14.50 -5.66
CA VAL A 109 1.76 13.44 -5.66
C VAL A 109 0.83 13.58 -6.85
N LYS A 110 0.64 12.49 -7.58
CA LYS A 110 -0.36 12.35 -8.65
C LYS A 110 -1.39 11.31 -8.24
N TYR A 111 -2.63 11.48 -8.69
CA TYR A 111 -3.75 10.67 -8.20
C TYR A 111 -4.48 9.97 -9.34
N LEU A 112 -5.00 8.77 -9.05
CA LEU A 112 -5.88 8.03 -9.94
C LEU A 112 -6.94 7.27 -9.15
N ASN A 113 -8.21 7.63 -9.33
CA ASN A 113 -9.31 6.85 -8.74
C ASN A 113 -9.65 5.67 -9.65
N ALA A 114 -9.02 4.53 -9.38
CA ALA A 114 -9.18 3.30 -10.13
C ALA A 114 -8.82 2.07 -9.28
N SER A 115 -9.36 0.92 -9.64
CA SER A 115 -8.89 -0.39 -9.17
C SER A 115 -7.96 -0.99 -10.21
N ILE A 116 -6.76 -1.38 -9.80
CA ILE A 116 -5.78 -2.01 -10.68
C ILE A 116 -5.92 -3.52 -10.55
N LEU A 117 -6.19 -4.18 -11.66
CA LEU A 117 -6.49 -5.61 -11.72
C LEU A 117 -5.44 -6.39 -12.51
N GLY A 118 -5.31 -7.68 -12.18
CA GLY A 118 -4.62 -8.65 -13.01
C GLY A 118 -5.41 -8.98 -14.30
N LYS A 119 -4.82 -9.80 -15.18
CA LYS A 119 -5.44 -10.19 -16.46
C LYS A 119 -6.64 -11.13 -16.31
N SER A 120 -6.66 -11.92 -15.25
CA SER A 120 -7.78 -12.84 -14.97
C SER A 120 -8.88 -12.12 -14.19
N LEU A 121 -9.68 -11.35 -14.89
CA LEU A 121 -10.75 -10.53 -14.36
C LEU A 121 -11.94 -11.34 -13.79
N GLU A 122 -11.73 -12.24 -12.89
CA GLU A 122 -12.81 -12.67 -11.99
C GLU A 122 -12.82 -11.75 -10.76
N ALA A 123 -13.32 -10.54 -10.98
CA ALA A 123 -13.53 -9.52 -9.95
C ALA A 123 -14.55 -9.92 -8.86
N THR A 124 -14.71 -11.22 -8.60
CA THR A 124 -15.72 -11.77 -7.71
C THR A 124 -15.46 -11.57 -6.24
N HIS A 125 -14.27 -11.11 -5.87
CA HIS A 125 -13.88 -10.88 -4.47
C HIS A 125 -13.43 -9.46 -4.15
N LEU A 126 -13.48 -8.57 -5.13
CA LEU A 126 -13.18 -7.17 -4.86
C LEU A 126 -14.30 -6.61 -3.97
N TRP A 127 -13.89 -6.01 -2.89
CA TRP A 127 -14.71 -5.12 -2.10
C TRP A 127 -15.41 -4.18 -3.08
N SER A 128 -16.67 -4.50 -3.43
CA SER A 128 -17.40 -3.76 -4.45
C SER A 128 -17.73 -2.38 -3.89
N PRO A 129 -17.06 -1.34 -4.30
CA PRO A 129 -17.47 0.00 -3.92
C PRO A 129 -18.87 0.22 -4.51
N LYS A 130 -19.73 0.85 -3.76
CA LYS A 130 -21.08 1.26 -4.20
C LYS A 130 -21.07 2.18 -5.43
N HIS A 131 -19.87 2.59 -5.86
CA HIS A 131 -19.61 3.47 -6.99
C HIS A 131 -18.68 2.74 -7.95
N ASN A 132 -19.11 2.58 -9.17
CA ASN A 132 -18.46 1.85 -10.25
C ASN A 132 -17.01 2.36 -10.49
N PRO A 133 -15.97 1.74 -9.93
CA PRO A 133 -14.61 2.24 -10.10
C PRO A 133 -14.16 2.00 -11.53
N LEU A 134 -13.25 2.82 -12.00
CA LEU A 134 -12.51 2.57 -13.21
C LEU A 134 -11.60 1.36 -12.98
N TYR A 135 -11.76 0.31 -13.77
CA TYR A 135 -10.91 -0.88 -13.74
C TYR A 135 -9.81 -0.76 -14.80
N LEU A 136 -8.57 -0.87 -14.39
CA LEU A 136 -7.40 -0.72 -15.23
C LEU A 136 -6.39 -1.84 -14.99
N GLN A 137 -5.48 -2.01 -15.93
CA GLN A 137 -4.30 -2.86 -15.79
C GLN A 137 -3.06 -2.03 -15.53
N MET A 138 -1.98 -2.65 -15.08
CA MET A 138 -0.72 -1.96 -14.76
C MET A 138 -0.13 -1.21 -15.96
N GLU A 139 -0.32 -1.73 -17.18
CA GLU A 139 0.06 -1.09 -18.44
C GLU A 139 -0.62 0.27 -18.65
N ASN A 140 -1.87 0.41 -18.16
CA ASN A 140 -2.59 1.67 -18.21
C ASN A 140 -1.95 2.71 -17.27
N VAL A 141 -1.47 2.29 -16.09
CA VAL A 141 -0.75 3.18 -15.15
C VAL A 141 0.50 3.73 -15.81
N PHE A 142 1.32 2.87 -16.44
CA PHE A 142 2.50 3.29 -17.19
C PHE A 142 2.17 4.30 -18.28
N LYS A 143 1.09 4.09 -19.04
CA LYS A 143 0.66 4.99 -20.12
C LYS A 143 0.11 6.32 -19.61
N ILE A 144 -0.78 6.28 -18.61
CA ILE A 144 -1.45 7.49 -18.07
C ILE A 144 -0.43 8.46 -17.50
N PHE A 145 0.56 7.96 -16.76
CA PHE A 145 1.57 8.77 -16.09
C PHE A 145 2.88 8.90 -16.89
N ASN A 146 2.95 8.31 -18.11
CA ASN A 146 4.13 8.29 -18.96
C ASN A 146 5.39 7.79 -18.23
N LEU A 147 5.26 6.64 -17.55
CA LEU A 147 6.34 6.06 -16.76
C LEU A 147 7.28 5.24 -17.63
N GLU A 148 8.58 5.45 -17.48
CA GLU A 148 9.61 4.57 -18.03
C GLU A 148 9.86 3.38 -17.11
N LYS A 149 9.86 3.62 -15.78
CA LYS A 149 10.06 2.62 -14.73
C LYS A 149 9.29 3.00 -13.46
N ILE A 150 9.15 2.05 -12.56
CA ILE A 150 8.70 2.23 -11.18
C ILE A 150 9.85 1.79 -10.27
N ASP A 151 10.36 2.69 -9.43
CA ASP A 151 11.45 2.37 -8.52
C ASP A 151 10.94 1.60 -7.30
N PHE A 152 9.73 1.93 -6.84
CA PHE A 152 9.09 1.27 -5.71
C PHE A 152 7.59 1.13 -5.97
N LEU A 153 7.09 -0.10 -5.92
CA LEU A 153 5.66 -0.44 -5.95
C LEU A 153 5.22 -0.91 -4.57
N LYS A 154 4.33 -0.17 -3.91
CA LYS A 154 3.52 -0.69 -2.79
C LYS A 154 2.25 -1.27 -3.38
N CYS A 155 1.89 -2.48 -2.96
CA CYS A 155 0.67 -3.16 -3.39
C CYS A 155 -0.06 -3.74 -2.18
N ASP A 156 -1.25 -3.20 -1.93
CA ASP A 156 -2.13 -3.60 -0.85
C ASP A 156 -3.55 -3.28 -1.32
N ILE A 157 -4.16 -4.23 -2.03
CA ILE A 157 -5.40 -4.04 -2.79
C ILE A 157 -6.50 -5.03 -2.39
N GLU A 158 -6.38 -5.53 -1.17
CA GLU A 158 -7.43 -6.31 -0.51
C GLU A 158 -7.86 -7.56 -1.31
N GLY A 159 -6.87 -8.38 -1.70
CA GLY A 159 -7.08 -9.72 -2.27
C GLY A 159 -6.80 -9.87 -3.78
N GLY A 160 -6.45 -8.78 -4.47
CA GLY A 160 -6.08 -8.80 -5.89
C GLY A 160 -4.59 -9.01 -6.18
N GLU A 161 -3.73 -9.05 -5.15
CA GLU A 161 -2.27 -8.96 -5.24
C GLU A 161 -1.65 -10.08 -6.08
N TYR A 162 -2.09 -11.33 -5.83
CA TYR A 162 -1.58 -12.51 -6.55
C TYR A 162 -1.93 -12.46 -8.03
N ASP A 163 -3.19 -12.13 -8.34
CA ASP A 163 -3.66 -12.10 -9.73
C ASP A 163 -3.01 -10.95 -10.49
N LEU A 164 -2.77 -9.83 -9.82
CA LEU A 164 -2.04 -8.71 -10.40
C LEU A 164 -0.58 -9.10 -10.65
N LEU A 165 0.16 -9.47 -9.61
CA LEU A 165 1.62 -9.58 -9.69
C LEU A 165 2.11 -10.84 -10.42
N LEU A 166 1.38 -11.97 -10.31
CA LEU A 166 1.74 -13.21 -11.00
C LEU A 166 1.39 -13.20 -12.50
N ASN A 167 0.51 -12.30 -12.94
CA ASN A 167 0.06 -12.20 -14.33
C ASN A 167 0.56 -10.93 -15.04
N LEU A 168 1.48 -10.19 -14.44
CA LEU A 168 2.14 -9.07 -15.11
C LEU A 168 2.95 -9.58 -16.29
N ASP A 169 2.88 -8.85 -17.42
CA ASP A 169 3.78 -9.10 -18.52
C ASP A 169 5.23 -8.84 -18.09
N GLU A 170 6.14 -9.70 -18.53
CA GLU A 170 7.56 -9.59 -18.22
C GLU A 170 8.13 -8.20 -18.59
N SER A 171 7.65 -7.62 -19.69
CA SER A 171 8.03 -6.28 -20.13
C SER A 171 7.61 -5.16 -19.16
N ILE A 172 6.55 -5.38 -18.36
CA ILE A 172 6.12 -4.47 -17.31
C ILE A 172 6.86 -4.79 -16.01
N LEU A 173 6.94 -6.07 -15.66
CA LEU A 173 7.60 -6.52 -14.44
C LEU A 173 9.08 -6.07 -14.39
N ASN A 174 9.79 -6.13 -15.52
CA ASN A 174 11.20 -5.72 -15.64
C ASN A 174 11.39 -4.20 -15.46
N LYS A 175 10.32 -3.41 -15.51
CA LYS A 175 10.33 -1.96 -15.25
C LYS A 175 10.03 -1.62 -13.78
N ILE A 176 9.79 -2.60 -12.93
CA ILE A 176 9.51 -2.40 -11.50
C ILE A 176 10.70 -2.91 -10.71
N ASN A 177 11.40 -2.01 -10.01
CA ASN A 177 12.63 -2.37 -9.31
C ASN A 177 12.39 -3.05 -7.97
N LYS A 178 11.55 -2.46 -7.13
CA LYS A 178 11.24 -2.94 -5.77
C LYS A 178 9.72 -3.09 -5.63
N ILE A 179 9.27 -4.16 -4.97
CA ILE A 179 7.85 -4.39 -4.68
C ILE A 179 7.71 -4.75 -3.20
N ALA A 180 6.89 -4.01 -2.48
CA ALA A 180 6.43 -4.37 -1.16
C ALA A 180 4.92 -4.62 -1.24
N VAL A 181 4.49 -5.82 -0.90
CA VAL A 181 3.10 -6.24 -1.07
C VAL A 181 2.57 -6.89 0.21
N GLU A 182 1.41 -6.42 0.64
CA GLU A 182 0.59 -7.08 1.65
C GLU A 182 -0.35 -8.07 0.96
N THR A 183 -0.45 -9.29 1.48
CA THR A 183 -1.27 -10.34 0.88
C THR A 183 -2.33 -10.85 1.84
N HIS A 184 -3.54 -11.06 1.31
CA HIS A 184 -4.75 -11.36 2.07
C HIS A 184 -5.24 -12.83 1.92
N ASP A 185 -4.46 -13.69 1.25
CA ASP A 185 -4.76 -15.12 1.11
C ASP A 185 -3.55 -15.99 1.48
N PRO A 186 -3.41 -16.38 2.76
CA PRO A 186 -2.28 -17.18 3.23
C PRO A 186 -2.09 -18.51 2.48
N ALA A 187 -3.16 -19.09 1.93
CA ALA A 187 -3.08 -20.37 1.20
C ALA A 187 -2.26 -20.26 -0.11
N ARG A 188 -2.11 -19.06 -0.65
CA ARG A 188 -1.35 -18.79 -1.88
C ARG A 188 0.11 -18.39 -1.64
N ASN A 189 0.50 -18.15 -0.39
CA ASN A 189 1.81 -17.60 -0.02
C ASN A 189 3.00 -18.47 -0.43
N GLU A 190 2.88 -19.80 -0.32
CA GLU A 190 4.00 -20.73 -0.60
C GLU A 190 4.52 -20.58 -2.03
N ASN A 191 3.63 -20.35 -2.99
CA ASN A 191 3.92 -20.28 -4.42
C ASN A 191 4.03 -18.84 -4.94
N PHE A 192 4.09 -17.86 -4.06
CA PHE A 192 4.17 -16.46 -4.45
C PHE A 192 5.62 -16.06 -4.76
N PHE A 193 6.02 -16.24 -6.00
CA PHE A 193 7.35 -15.91 -6.51
C PHE A 193 7.24 -15.03 -7.74
N ILE A 194 8.06 -13.99 -7.79
CA ILE A 194 8.18 -13.10 -8.95
C ILE A 194 9.49 -13.41 -9.66
N PRO A 195 9.47 -13.83 -10.94
CA PRO A 195 10.68 -14.12 -11.70
C PRO A 195 11.69 -12.97 -11.68
N GLY A 196 12.98 -13.30 -11.53
CA GLY A 196 14.06 -12.32 -11.53
C GLY A 196 14.21 -11.49 -10.26
N LYS A 197 13.40 -11.77 -9.23
CA LYS A 197 13.47 -11.05 -7.95
C LYS A 197 13.80 -11.95 -6.78
N VAL A 198 14.56 -11.41 -5.83
CA VAL A 198 14.79 -12.03 -4.52
C VAL A 198 13.57 -11.76 -3.64
N ARG A 199 13.04 -12.79 -3.02
CA ARG A 199 11.88 -12.73 -2.14
C ARG A 199 12.29 -12.77 -0.67
N HIS A 200 11.77 -11.84 0.11
CA HIS A 200 11.72 -11.90 1.57
C HIS A 200 10.26 -11.84 2.02
N SER A 201 9.96 -12.37 3.20
CA SER A 201 8.61 -12.32 3.75
C SER A 201 8.62 -12.15 5.26
N PHE A 202 7.59 -11.49 5.74
CA PHE A 202 7.28 -11.32 7.15
C PHE A 202 5.77 -11.54 7.32
N TYR A 203 5.35 -12.17 8.41
CA TYR A 203 3.94 -12.39 8.72
C TYR A 203 3.65 -12.00 10.16
N TRP A 204 2.43 -11.59 10.41
CA TRP A 204 1.93 -11.29 11.74
C TRP A 204 0.49 -11.76 11.92
N ASP A 205 0.11 -12.05 13.17
CA ASP A 205 -1.26 -12.38 13.54
C ASP A 205 -2.04 -11.09 13.79
N VAL A 206 -3.00 -10.79 12.93
CA VAL A 206 -3.76 -9.54 12.96
C VAL A 206 -4.63 -9.43 14.21
N ASN A 207 -5.23 -10.53 14.63
CA ASN A 207 -6.30 -10.52 15.64
C ASN A 207 -6.01 -11.41 16.86
N ASN A 208 -4.82 -11.99 17.01
CA ASN A 208 -4.48 -13.02 18.00
C ASN A 208 -5.42 -14.26 17.95
N ASN A 209 -6.02 -14.52 16.81
CA ASN A 209 -6.94 -15.65 16.58
C ASN A 209 -6.49 -16.56 15.44
N GLY A 210 -5.27 -16.38 14.94
CA GLY A 210 -4.69 -17.17 13.86
C GLY A 210 -5.01 -16.66 12.45
N GLU A 211 -5.50 -15.43 12.31
CA GLU A 211 -5.58 -14.74 11.03
C GLU A 211 -4.27 -14.02 10.74
N TYR A 212 -3.52 -14.54 9.77
CA TYR A 212 -2.21 -14.02 9.41
C TYR A 212 -2.28 -13.20 8.13
N GLN A 213 -1.74 -11.98 8.18
CA GLN A 213 -1.36 -11.23 7.01
C GLN A 213 0.13 -11.43 6.72
N THR A 214 0.51 -11.36 5.46
CA THR A 214 1.89 -11.58 5.06
C THR A 214 2.37 -10.46 4.17
N MET A 215 3.47 -9.84 4.58
CA MET A 215 4.23 -8.94 3.72
C MET A 215 5.25 -9.71 2.91
N PHE A 216 5.30 -9.44 1.62
CA PHE A 216 6.39 -9.88 0.75
C PHE A 216 7.16 -8.68 0.21
N TYR A 217 8.45 -8.87 0.08
CA TYR A 217 9.38 -7.89 -0.46
C TYR A 217 10.15 -8.53 -1.58
N PHE A 218 10.11 -7.90 -2.74
CA PHE A 218 10.78 -8.37 -3.94
C PHE A 218 11.74 -7.30 -4.44
N VAL A 219 13.02 -7.63 -4.53
CA VAL A 219 14.06 -6.76 -5.06
C VAL A 219 14.77 -7.46 -6.22
N ASN A 220 15.28 -6.69 -7.17
CA ASN A 220 16.02 -7.25 -8.29
C ASN A 220 17.23 -8.05 -7.78
N GLN A 221 17.56 -9.15 -8.45
CA GLN A 221 18.82 -9.86 -8.22
C GLN A 221 19.97 -8.94 -8.65
N GLN A 222 20.95 -8.79 -7.77
CA GLN A 222 22.18 -8.05 -8.08
C GLN A 222 23.09 -8.88 -8.95
#